data_9f515f22f96b93478bc861c1039b851e
#
_entry.id   9f515f22f96b93478bc861c1039b851e
#
_cell.length_a   1.000
_cell.length_b   1.000
_cell.length_c   1.000
_cell.angle_alpha   90.00
_cell.angle_beta   90.00
_cell.angle_gamma   90.00
#
_symmetry.space_group_name_H-M   'P 1'
#
loop_
_entity.id
_entity.type
_entity.pdbx_description
1 polymer ?
#
loop_
_entity_poly.entity_id
_entity_poly.type
_entity_poly.pdbx_seq_one_letter_code
_entity_poly.pdbx_strand_id
1 'polypeptide(L)'
;AADVIVPEGSHVVGFSPTYSHPAVQRAAKHARATFTDLTDIRDVEAALNADPKPGALFLTRLAVSYQILDEADLRRAADIAHDRGIPVIVDDAGGARVGPACFGQPRTLELPVTVACTGLDKYGTLGPRLGLIGGEASVIAAMRARAYEMGIEARAMLFPQVVRSLKYYSDDKVRDLVACTMTVRDAVVAKLGADRVHVTPVTAQLKAEDILEMAMARNGINEAPCVPYEATAALAMLLLRDYGILTVHFAGIPPGTSALMLKFISPQVLDAVGGADAFARAIDASIGELGEIIADPAALARLLKGAEASVPRVAAE
;
A
#
# COMPACT_ATOMS: atom_id res chain seq x y z
N ALA A 1 -6.76 10.79 14.88
CA ALA A 1 -5.50 11.13 15.56
C ALA A 1 -5.18 12.62 15.36
N ALA A 2 -4.95 13.05 14.14
CA ALA A 2 -4.56 14.44 13.86
C ALA A 2 -5.48 15.50 14.49
N ASP A 3 -6.78 15.33 14.36
CA ASP A 3 -7.81 16.25 14.90
C ASP A 3 -7.78 16.40 16.44
N VAL A 4 -7.14 15.47 17.14
CA VAL A 4 -7.02 15.48 18.62
C VAL A 4 -5.63 15.92 19.08
N ILE A 5 -4.61 15.63 18.28
CA ILE A 5 -3.20 15.79 18.69
C ILE A 5 -2.57 17.04 18.13
N VAL A 6 -2.89 17.38 16.87
CA VAL A 6 -2.21 18.47 16.15
C VAL A 6 -2.84 19.81 16.50
N PRO A 7 -2.09 20.78 17.04
CA PRO A 7 -2.62 22.11 17.29
C PRO A 7 -3.00 22.82 15.98
N GLU A 8 -4.16 23.49 15.98
CA GLU A 8 -4.59 24.30 14.84
C GLU A 8 -3.56 25.40 14.53
N GLY A 9 -3.30 25.60 13.24
CA GLY A 9 -2.33 26.61 12.76
C GLY A 9 -0.87 26.19 12.89
N SER A 10 -0.59 25.00 13.46
CA SER A 10 0.79 24.51 13.60
C SER A 10 1.36 24.00 12.28
N HIS A 11 2.65 23.67 12.30
CA HIS A 11 3.33 22.96 11.24
C HIS A 11 3.51 21.49 11.60
N VAL A 12 3.29 20.57 10.65
CA VAL A 12 3.50 19.14 10.79
C VAL A 12 4.62 18.69 9.86
N VAL A 13 5.56 17.93 10.39
CA VAL A 13 6.60 17.27 9.62
C VAL A 13 6.16 15.86 9.30
N GLY A 14 6.18 15.46 8.03
CA GLY A 14 6.05 14.09 7.57
C GLY A 14 7.41 13.47 7.32
N PHE A 15 7.60 12.21 7.72
CA PHE A 15 8.80 11.44 7.41
C PHE A 15 8.43 10.06 6.87
N SER A 16 8.91 9.75 5.68
CA SER A 16 8.67 8.47 5.00
C SER A 16 9.87 8.12 4.11
N PRO A 17 10.06 6.83 3.72
CA PRO A 17 11.19 6.45 2.87
C PRO A 17 11.13 7.02 1.45
N THR A 18 9.96 7.46 0.97
CA THR A 18 9.81 8.09 -0.35
C THR A 18 8.84 9.27 -0.33
N TYR A 19 7.60 9.04 0.03
CA TYR A 19 6.56 10.06 0.22
C TYR A 19 5.46 9.50 1.12
N SER A 20 4.84 10.39 1.89
CA SER A 20 3.72 10.03 2.75
C SER A 20 2.45 9.76 1.94
N HIS A 21 1.64 8.83 2.41
CA HIS A 21 0.33 8.59 1.80
C HIS A 21 -0.51 9.88 1.79
N PRO A 22 -1.24 10.21 0.71
CA PRO A 22 -2.07 11.41 0.64
C PRO A 22 -3.08 11.57 1.80
N ALA A 23 -3.45 10.47 2.46
CA ALA A 23 -4.29 10.53 3.67
C ALA A 23 -3.57 11.20 4.85
N VAL A 24 -2.24 11.06 4.96
CA VAL A 24 -1.41 11.69 5.98
C VAL A 24 -1.41 13.21 5.79
N GLN A 25 -1.17 13.66 4.55
CA GLN A 25 -1.24 15.09 4.20
C GLN A 25 -2.64 15.67 4.44
N ARG A 26 -3.69 14.92 4.04
CA ARG A 26 -5.07 15.33 4.33
C ARG A 26 -5.39 15.40 5.81
N ALA A 27 -4.81 14.51 6.62
CA ALA A 27 -5.01 14.54 8.07
C ALA A 27 -4.43 15.82 8.70
N ALA A 28 -3.24 16.26 8.27
CA ALA A 28 -2.69 17.56 8.69
C ALA A 28 -3.58 18.72 8.25
N LYS A 29 -4.05 18.72 7.00
CA LYS A 29 -4.98 19.73 6.48
C LYS A 29 -6.31 19.76 7.25
N HIS A 30 -6.86 18.61 7.63
CA HIS A 30 -8.08 18.53 8.43
C HIS A 30 -7.88 19.14 9.83
N ALA A 31 -6.69 18.96 10.41
CA ALA A 31 -6.30 19.62 11.66
C ALA A 31 -5.97 21.10 11.47
N ARG A 32 -6.16 21.68 10.27
CA ARG A 32 -5.81 23.06 9.91
C ARG A 32 -4.34 23.40 10.12
N ALA A 33 -3.46 22.42 9.94
CA ALA A 33 -2.02 22.56 10.01
C ALA A 33 -1.40 22.61 8.62
N THR A 34 -0.22 23.21 8.50
CA THR A 34 0.64 23.08 7.31
C THR A 34 1.42 21.78 7.38
N PHE A 35 1.90 21.28 6.23
CA PHE A 35 2.59 20.00 6.14
C PHE A 35 3.82 20.08 5.22
N THR A 36 4.96 19.57 5.70
CA THR A 36 6.14 19.31 4.87
C THR A 36 6.49 17.84 4.90
N ASP A 37 6.62 17.23 3.74
CA ASP A 37 6.98 15.81 3.59
C ASP A 37 8.47 15.67 3.33
N LEU A 38 9.17 14.93 4.17
CA LEU A 38 10.62 14.75 4.14
C LEU A 38 10.98 13.28 4.01
N THR A 39 12.13 13.02 3.38
CA THR A 39 12.60 11.65 3.12
C THR A 39 14.05 11.41 3.57
N ASP A 40 14.76 12.47 3.95
CA ASP A 40 16.12 12.40 4.50
C ASP A 40 16.08 12.70 6.01
N ILE A 41 16.67 11.83 6.81
CA ILE A 41 16.68 11.98 8.27
C ILE A 41 17.35 13.29 8.71
N ARG A 42 18.34 13.80 7.99
CA ARG A 42 19.01 15.06 8.31
C ARG A 42 18.08 16.26 8.19
N ASP A 43 17.22 16.26 7.17
CA ASP A 43 16.20 17.29 6.98
C ASP A 43 15.13 17.19 8.07
N VAL A 44 14.75 15.96 8.46
CA VAL A 44 13.83 15.71 9.57
C VAL A 44 14.41 16.22 10.89
N GLU A 45 15.67 15.90 11.19
CA GLU A 45 16.36 16.41 12.38
C GLU A 45 16.39 17.93 12.42
N ALA A 46 16.71 18.57 11.29
CA ALA A 46 16.71 20.03 11.18
C ALA A 46 15.30 20.60 11.43
N ALA A 47 14.27 20.02 10.83
CA ALA A 47 12.89 20.45 11.00
C ALA A 47 12.36 20.23 12.42
N LEU A 48 12.67 19.08 13.04
CA LEU A 48 12.27 18.80 14.43
C LEU A 48 13.00 19.71 15.44
N ASN A 49 14.23 20.14 15.12
CA ASN A 49 15.01 21.05 15.95
C ASN A 49 14.72 22.54 15.71
N ALA A 50 13.87 22.88 14.75
CA ALA A 50 13.50 24.27 14.45
C ALA A 50 12.75 24.95 15.61
N ASP A 51 12.73 26.29 15.57
CA ASP A 51 11.96 27.13 16.47
C ASP A 51 11.11 28.10 15.62
N PRO A 52 9.78 28.13 15.79
CA PRO A 52 9.00 27.30 16.71
C PRO A 52 9.03 25.80 16.32
N LYS A 53 8.96 24.92 17.34
CA LYS A 53 8.93 23.47 17.10
C LYS A 53 7.66 23.05 16.36
N PRO A 54 7.72 21.99 15.54
CA PRO A 54 6.53 21.43 14.88
C PRO A 54 5.46 20.99 15.88
N GLY A 55 4.19 21.05 15.46
CA GLY A 55 3.04 20.60 16.25
C GLY A 55 2.92 19.07 16.31
N ALA A 56 3.47 18.35 15.35
CA ALA A 56 3.57 16.88 15.34
C ALA A 56 4.59 16.39 14.30
N LEU A 57 5.09 15.16 14.52
CA LEU A 57 5.76 14.33 13.52
C LEU A 57 4.79 13.26 13.04
N PHE A 58 4.55 13.16 11.72
CA PHE A 58 3.87 12.05 11.09
C PHE A 58 4.90 11.11 10.47
N LEU A 59 4.95 9.88 10.97
CA LEU A 59 5.97 8.92 10.63
C LEU A 59 5.35 7.76 9.86
N THR A 60 5.86 7.45 8.64
CA THR A 60 5.40 6.35 7.81
C THR A 60 6.51 5.33 7.67
N ARG A 61 6.35 4.15 8.28
CA ARG A 61 7.35 3.08 8.24
C ARG A 61 7.45 2.41 6.86
N LEU A 62 6.32 1.98 6.31
CA LEU A 62 6.22 1.37 4.99
C LEU A 62 5.46 2.32 4.06
N ALA A 63 6.15 2.92 3.11
CA ALA A 63 5.55 3.84 2.16
C ALA A 63 4.60 3.16 1.17
N VAL A 64 3.83 3.97 0.46
CA VAL A 64 2.96 3.49 -0.64
C VAL A 64 3.77 2.85 -1.78
N SER A 65 5.01 3.30 -1.96
CA SER A 65 5.99 2.70 -2.89
C SER A 65 6.51 1.32 -2.46
N TYR A 66 6.16 0.86 -1.26
CA TYR A 66 6.70 -0.36 -0.63
C TYR A 66 8.20 -0.31 -0.30
N GLN A 67 8.77 0.87 -0.24
CA GLN A 67 10.04 1.09 0.43
C GLN A 67 9.79 1.17 1.94
N ILE A 68 10.71 0.60 2.72
CA ILE A 68 10.64 0.60 4.17
C ILE A 68 11.66 1.58 4.75
N LEU A 69 11.27 2.30 5.78
CA LEU A 69 12.16 3.21 6.49
C LEU A 69 13.21 2.40 7.25
N ASP A 70 14.47 2.84 7.20
CA ASP A 70 15.54 2.23 7.97
C ASP A 70 15.25 2.31 9.48
N GLU A 71 15.64 1.27 10.24
CA GLU A 71 15.36 1.22 11.68
C GLU A 71 16.07 2.33 12.44
N ALA A 72 17.31 2.63 12.07
CA ALA A 72 18.09 3.68 12.73
C ALA A 72 17.43 5.05 12.54
N ASP A 73 16.97 5.35 11.33
CA ASP A 73 16.28 6.59 11.01
C ASP A 73 14.91 6.67 11.69
N LEU A 74 14.17 5.54 11.72
CA LEU A 74 12.90 5.42 12.42
C LEU A 74 13.03 5.75 13.91
N ARG A 75 14.01 5.13 14.59
CA ARG A 75 14.31 5.38 15.99
C ARG A 75 14.76 6.83 16.21
N ARG A 76 15.71 7.28 15.40
CA ARG A 76 16.29 8.62 15.52
C ARG A 76 15.22 9.71 15.45
N ALA A 77 14.32 9.65 14.47
CA ALA A 77 13.23 10.62 14.33
C ALA A 77 12.27 10.59 15.52
N ALA A 78 11.92 9.38 16.00
CA ALA A 78 11.04 9.23 17.16
C ALA A 78 11.68 9.76 18.45
N ASP A 79 12.96 9.47 18.69
CA ASP A 79 13.71 9.93 19.88
C ASP A 79 13.82 11.45 19.91
N ILE A 80 14.22 12.09 18.80
CA ILE A 80 14.32 13.55 18.73
C ILE A 80 12.96 14.20 18.99
N ALA A 81 11.90 13.69 18.38
CA ALA A 81 10.55 14.23 18.60
C ALA A 81 10.13 14.08 20.06
N HIS A 82 10.36 12.92 20.67
CA HIS A 82 10.07 12.64 22.07
C HIS A 82 10.81 13.60 23.01
N ASP A 83 12.13 13.76 22.85
CA ASP A 83 12.97 14.62 23.69
C ASP A 83 12.56 16.09 23.62
N ARG A 84 11.97 16.51 22.50
CA ARG A 84 11.43 17.84 22.31
C ARG A 84 9.95 17.99 22.69
N GLY A 85 9.32 16.92 23.15
CA GLY A 85 7.88 16.91 23.46
C GLY A 85 7.02 17.21 22.22
N ILE A 86 7.43 16.70 21.06
CA ILE A 86 6.67 16.77 19.79
C ILE A 86 5.89 15.47 19.67
N PRO A 87 4.55 15.50 19.58
CA PRO A 87 3.76 14.27 19.40
C PRO A 87 4.13 13.53 18.13
N VAL A 88 4.26 12.19 18.23
CA VAL A 88 4.54 11.31 17.09
C VAL A 88 3.31 10.49 16.75
N ILE A 89 2.80 10.67 15.53
CA ILE A 89 1.70 9.89 14.97
C ILE A 89 2.26 8.98 13.89
N VAL A 90 2.18 7.66 14.09
CA VAL A 90 2.70 6.69 13.12
C VAL A 90 1.59 6.19 12.21
N ASP A 91 1.72 6.46 10.89
CA ASP A 91 0.96 5.74 9.86
C ASP A 91 1.66 4.42 9.57
N ASP A 92 1.19 3.38 10.22
CA ASP A 92 1.78 2.05 10.19
C ASP A 92 0.85 1.02 9.54
N ALA A 93 0.16 1.44 8.48
CA ALA A 93 -0.89 0.66 7.82
C ALA A 93 -0.45 -0.78 7.46
N GLY A 94 0.73 -0.92 6.89
CA GLY A 94 1.37 -2.21 6.59
C GLY A 94 2.65 -2.45 7.37
N GLY A 95 3.36 -1.38 7.72
CA GLY A 95 4.65 -1.39 8.38
C GLY A 95 4.63 -2.04 9.75
N ALA A 96 3.53 -1.90 10.51
CA ALA A 96 3.34 -2.54 11.82
C ALA A 96 3.55 -4.07 11.81
N ARG A 97 3.41 -4.69 10.65
CA ARG A 97 3.58 -6.14 10.45
C ARG A 97 4.84 -6.45 9.68
N VAL A 98 5.07 -5.75 8.58
CA VAL A 98 6.20 -5.99 7.67
C VAL A 98 7.53 -5.65 8.35
N GLY A 99 7.61 -4.53 9.06
CA GLY A 99 8.82 -4.13 9.77
C GLY A 99 9.31 -5.18 10.76
N PRO A 100 8.51 -5.58 11.77
CA PRO A 100 8.91 -6.62 12.70
C PRO A 100 9.10 -7.99 12.07
N ALA A 101 8.17 -8.42 11.21
CA ALA A 101 8.18 -9.78 10.66
C ALA A 101 9.34 -10.03 9.68
N CYS A 102 9.68 -9.07 8.83
CA CYS A 102 10.61 -9.27 7.72
C CYS A 102 11.96 -8.56 7.91
N PHE A 103 12.02 -7.53 8.76
CA PHE A 103 13.22 -6.70 8.92
C PHE A 103 13.73 -6.62 10.37
N GLY A 104 13.12 -7.36 11.31
CA GLY A 104 13.54 -7.35 12.70
C GLY A 104 13.35 -6.03 13.43
N GLN A 105 12.61 -5.10 12.84
CA GLN A 105 12.35 -3.78 13.43
C GLN A 105 11.46 -3.90 14.69
N PRO A 106 11.52 -2.95 15.62
CA PRO A 106 10.68 -2.97 16.80
C PRO A 106 9.19 -2.87 16.44
N ARG A 107 8.33 -3.40 17.32
CA ARG A 107 6.90 -3.09 17.21
C ARG A 107 6.69 -1.61 17.51
N THR A 108 5.71 -1.00 16.87
CA THR A 108 5.56 0.47 16.85
C THR A 108 5.46 1.07 18.24
N LEU A 109 4.75 0.42 19.16
CA LEU A 109 4.59 0.90 20.53
C LEU A 109 5.80 0.57 21.46
N GLU A 110 6.86 -0.03 20.94
CA GLU A 110 8.15 -0.13 21.61
C GLU A 110 9.05 1.08 21.33
N LEU A 111 8.60 1.95 20.42
CA LEU A 111 9.22 3.24 20.14
C LEU A 111 8.56 4.34 20.99
N PRO A 112 9.23 5.46 21.23
CA PRO A 112 8.67 6.60 21.96
C PRO A 112 7.68 7.38 21.06
N VAL A 113 6.53 6.80 20.77
CA VAL A 113 5.50 7.35 19.91
C VAL A 113 4.22 7.64 20.69
N THR A 114 3.52 8.71 20.32
CA THR A 114 2.26 9.11 20.96
C THR A 114 1.13 8.17 20.57
N VAL A 115 1.02 7.84 19.27
CA VAL A 115 -0.03 6.96 18.75
C VAL A 115 0.39 6.32 17.42
N ALA A 116 -0.04 5.09 17.20
CA ALA A 116 0.14 4.36 15.95
C ALA A 116 -1.19 3.88 15.40
N CYS A 117 -1.33 3.95 14.07
CA CYS A 117 -2.53 3.53 13.33
C CYS A 117 -2.18 2.40 12.36
N THR A 118 -2.92 1.30 12.38
CA THR A 118 -2.77 0.19 11.43
C THR A 118 -4.11 -0.35 10.96
N GLY A 119 -4.17 -0.96 9.77
CA GLY A 119 -5.38 -1.58 9.26
C GLY A 119 -5.45 -3.09 9.56
N LEU A 120 -6.61 -3.63 9.87
CA LEU A 120 -6.83 -5.07 10.06
C LEU A 120 -7.14 -5.82 8.76
N ASP A 121 -7.16 -5.13 7.63
CA ASP A 121 -7.31 -5.66 6.28
C ASP A 121 -5.97 -5.84 5.55
N LYS A 122 -4.87 -5.82 6.29
CA LYS A 122 -3.51 -5.91 5.73
C LYS A 122 -2.85 -7.24 6.12
N TYR A 123 -1.87 -7.60 5.41
CA TYR A 123 -0.87 -8.68 5.49
C TYR A 123 -0.92 -9.54 6.74
N GLY A 124 -1.36 -10.81 6.58
CA GLY A 124 -1.41 -11.78 7.68
C GLY A 124 -2.59 -11.63 8.65
N THR A 125 -3.54 -10.74 8.36
CA THR A 125 -4.81 -10.60 9.09
C THR A 125 -6.01 -11.00 8.23
N LEU A 126 -7.17 -11.18 8.86
CA LEU A 126 -8.42 -11.63 8.18
C LEU A 126 -9.42 -10.48 7.95
N GLY A 127 -9.07 -9.24 8.29
CA GLY A 127 -10.05 -8.16 8.36
C GLY A 127 -10.75 -8.12 9.74
N PRO A 128 -11.85 -7.41 9.88
CA PRO A 128 -12.52 -6.61 8.85
C PRO A 128 -11.69 -5.42 8.37
N ARG A 129 -12.15 -4.71 7.34
CA ARG A 129 -11.55 -3.44 6.92
C ARG A 129 -11.84 -2.37 7.96
N LEU A 130 -10.98 -2.34 8.97
CA LEU A 130 -11.08 -1.49 10.14
C LEU A 130 -9.69 -1.04 10.57
N GLY A 131 -9.58 0.19 11.06
CA GLY A 131 -8.36 0.70 11.68
C GLY A 131 -8.25 0.25 13.13
N LEU A 132 -7.06 -0.12 13.54
CA LEU A 132 -6.67 -0.31 14.93
C LEU A 132 -5.71 0.83 15.31
N ILE A 133 -6.00 1.49 16.42
CA ILE A 133 -5.20 2.60 16.94
C ILE A 133 -4.77 2.26 18.36
N GLY A 134 -3.48 2.38 18.63
CA GLY A 134 -2.89 2.18 19.95
C GLY A 134 -1.92 3.30 20.28
N GLY A 135 -1.72 3.59 21.57
CA GLY A 135 -0.82 4.64 22.03
C GLY A 135 -1.10 5.07 23.46
N GLU A 136 -0.74 6.30 23.80
CA GLU A 136 -0.92 6.89 25.12
C GLU A 136 -2.38 6.88 25.56
N ALA A 137 -2.63 6.41 26.78
CA ALA A 137 -3.99 6.18 27.29
C ALA A 137 -4.87 7.45 27.27
N SER A 138 -4.33 8.59 27.64
CA SER A 138 -5.01 9.89 27.62
C SER A 138 -5.41 10.31 26.20
N VAL A 139 -4.51 10.13 25.24
CA VAL A 139 -4.74 10.42 23.82
C VAL A 139 -5.80 9.49 23.24
N ILE A 140 -5.71 8.20 23.52
CA ILE A 140 -6.70 7.20 23.06
C ILE A 140 -8.08 7.51 23.67
N ALA A 141 -8.17 7.92 24.93
CA ALA A 141 -9.42 8.32 25.54
C ALA A 141 -10.04 9.55 24.84
N ALA A 142 -9.24 10.57 24.55
CA ALA A 142 -9.68 11.76 23.83
C ALA A 142 -10.14 11.44 22.40
N MET A 143 -9.36 10.58 21.69
CA MET A 143 -9.73 10.11 20.35
C MET A 143 -11.04 9.31 20.35
N ARG A 144 -11.26 8.49 21.36
CA ARG A 144 -12.50 7.73 21.52
C ARG A 144 -13.70 8.64 21.73
N ALA A 145 -13.59 9.65 22.62
CA ALA A 145 -14.62 10.65 22.84
C ALA A 145 -14.95 11.37 21.53
N ARG A 146 -13.92 11.83 20.81
CA ARG A 146 -14.08 12.50 19.52
C ARG A 146 -14.72 11.61 18.46
N ALA A 147 -14.39 10.33 18.42
CA ALA A 147 -15.00 9.38 17.49
C ALA A 147 -16.52 9.20 17.76
N TYR A 148 -16.93 9.16 19.02
CA TYR A 148 -18.36 9.14 19.40
C TYR A 148 -19.08 10.40 18.95
N GLU A 149 -18.50 11.59 19.19
CA GLU A 149 -19.09 12.84 18.73
C GLU A 149 -19.32 12.89 17.23
N MET A 150 -18.38 12.32 16.47
CA MET A 150 -18.42 12.29 15.00
C MET A 150 -19.23 11.10 14.44
N GLY A 151 -19.65 10.14 15.26
CA GLY A 151 -20.35 8.93 14.84
C GLY A 151 -19.51 7.96 13.99
N ILE A 152 -18.19 7.99 14.17
CA ILE A 152 -17.22 7.15 13.39
C ILE A 152 -16.59 6.03 14.21
N GLU A 153 -17.08 5.77 15.40
CA GLU A 153 -16.64 4.66 16.24
C GLU A 153 -16.93 3.29 15.61
N ALA A 154 -16.07 2.33 15.86
CA ALA A 154 -16.28 0.96 15.40
C ALA A 154 -17.50 0.33 16.11
N ARG A 155 -18.39 -0.28 15.35
CA ARG A 155 -19.59 -0.94 15.88
C ARG A 155 -19.23 -2.26 16.58
N ALA A 156 -19.85 -2.52 17.71
CA ALA A 156 -19.57 -3.70 18.55
C ALA A 156 -19.72 -5.04 17.80
N MET A 157 -20.59 -5.11 16.79
CA MET A 157 -20.76 -6.29 15.95
C MET A 157 -19.48 -6.68 15.16
N LEU A 158 -18.53 -5.78 15.02
CA LEU A 158 -17.24 -6.04 14.35
C LEU A 158 -16.20 -6.64 15.31
N PHE A 159 -16.38 -6.56 16.63
CA PHE A 159 -15.37 -6.98 17.60
C PHE A 159 -15.04 -8.47 17.53
N PRO A 160 -15.99 -9.41 17.32
CA PRO A 160 -15.65 -10.82 17.15
C PRO A 160 -14.70 -11.08 15.98
N GLN A 161 -14.90 -10.40 14.84
CA GLN A 161 -14.02 -10.51 13.66
C GLN A 161 -12.64 -9.92 13.94
N VAL A 162 -12.58 -8.79 14.67
CA VAL A 162 -11.30 -8.19 15.10
C VAL A 162 -10.52 -9.17 15.96
N VAL A 163 -11.15 -9.75 16.99
CA VAL A 163 -10.50 -10.73 17.87
C VAL A 163 -10.02 -11.96 17.10
N ARG A 164 -10.85 -12.47 16.17
CA ARG A 164 -10.47 -13.58 15.29
C ARG A 164 -9.26 -13.23 14.43
N SER A 165 -9.24 -12.03 13.85
CA SER A 165 -8.16 -11.55 13.00
C SER A 165 -6.84 -11.43 13.77
N LEU A 166 -6.88 -10.87 14.99
CA LEU A 166 -5.71 -10.75 15.86
C LEU A 166 -5.18 -12.10 16.33
N LYS A 167 -6.07 -13.06 16.64
CA LYS A 167 -5.68 -14.43 17.00
C LYS A 167 -5.09 -15.21 15.82
N TYR A 168 -5.54 -14.90 14.60
CA TYR A 168 -5.05 -15.53 13.38
C TYR A 168 -3.65 -15.05 12.98
N TYR A 169 -3.32 -13.81 13.30
CA TYR A 169 -2.07 -13.16 12.93
C TYR A 169 -0.84 -13.90 13.48
N SER A 170 0.20 -14.00 12.66
CA SER A 170 1.56 -14.33 13.08
C SER A 170 2.57 -13.70 12.12
N ASP A 171 3.78 -13.45 12.62
CA ASP A 171 4.87 -12.91 11.80
C ASP A 171 5.28 -13.91 10.69
N ASP A 172 5.16 -15.23 10.93
CA ASP A 172 5.43 -16.27 9.92
C ASP A 172 4.52 -16.11 8.70
N LYS A 173 3.22 -15.87 8.89
CA LYS A 173 2.30 -15.64 7.78
C LYS A 173 2.67 -14.43 6.94
N VAL A 174 3.20 -13.38 7.56
CA VAL A 174 3.69 -12.20 6.82
C VAL A 174 4.93 -12.56 6.02
N ARG A 175 5.86 -13.30 6.62
CA ARG A 175 7.07 -13.82 5.94
C ARG A 175 6.70 -14.71 4.75
N ASP A 176 5.74 -15.62 4.92
CA ASP A 176 5.27 -16.50 3.83
C ASP A 176 4.68 -15.69 2.65
N LEU A 177 3.87 -14.67 2.94
CA LEU A 177 3.31 -13.78 1.91
C LEU A 177 4.42 -13.05 1.13
N VAL A 178 5.44 -12.56 1.82
CA VAL A 178 6.60 -11.89 1.18
C VAL A 178 7.42 -12.91 0.39
N ALA A 179 7.72 -14.08 0.96
CA ALA A 179 8.50 -15.12 0.29
C ALA A 179 7.83 -15.60 -1.02
N CYS A 180 6.52 -15.89 -0.99
CA CYS A 180 5.76 -16.23 -2.20
C CYS A 180 5.79 -15.10 -3.24
N THR A 181 5.67 -13.85 -2.79
CA THR A 181 5.75 -12.69 -3.69
C THR A 181 7.12 -12.59 -4.35
N MET A 182 8.21 -12.83 -3.58
CA MET A 182 9.57 -12.82 -4.15
C MET A 182 9.79 -13.97 -5.14
N THR A 183 9.22 -15.15 -4.89
CA THR A 183 9.29 -16.27 -5.85
C THR A 183 8.57 -15.91 -7.17
N VAL A 184 7.39 -15.27 -7.09
CA VAL A 184 6.69 -14.79 -8.30
C VAL A 184 7.48 -13.69 -8.99
N ARG A 185 8.06 -12.75 -8.23
CA ARG A 185 8.94 -11.71 -8.79
C ARG A 185 10.06 -12.32 -9.63
N ASP A 186 10.76 -13.32 -9.09
CA ASP A 186 11.90 -13.94 -9.78
C ASP A 186 11.47 -14.61 -11.08
N ALA A 187 10.33 -15.30 -11.08
CA ALA A 187 9.75 -15.90 -12.29
C ALA A 187 9.33 -14.83 -13.32
N VAL A 188 8.75 -13.71 -12.88
CA VAL A 188 8.36 -12.60 -13.76
C VAL A 188 9.60 -11.89 -14.32
N VAL A 189 10.63 -11.66 -13.51
CA VAL A 189 11.93 -11.12 -13.97
C VAL A 189 12.57 -12.03 -15.00
N ALA A 190 12.61 -13.34 -14.77
CA ALA A 190 13.14 -14.31 -15.73
C ALA A 190 12.36 -14.31 -17.05
N LYS A 191 11.08 -14.00 -17.02
CA LYS A 191 10.18 -14.02 -18.17
C LYS A 191 10.18 -12.72 -18.97
N LEU A 192 10.18 -11.56 -18.31
CA LEU A 192 10.01 -10.25 -18.93
C LEU A 192 11.31 -9.45 -19.04
N GLY A 193 12.32 -9.78 -18.25
CA GLY A 193 13.57 -9.02 -18.11
C GLY A 193 13.60 -8.17 -16.84
N ALA A 194 14.79 -8.00 -16.28
CA ALA A 194 15.01 -7.25 -15.04
C ALA A 194 14.77 -5.74 -15.19
N ASP A 195 14.91 -5.21 -16.39
CA ASP A 195 14.66 -3.82 -16.75
C ASP A 195 13.19 -3.45 -16.76
N ARG A 196 12.29 -4.44 -16.85
CA ARG A 196 10.82 -4.27 -16.89
C ARG A 196 10.14 -4.48 -15.55
N VAL A 197 10.86 -4.94 -14.53
CA VAL A 197 10.30 -5.27 -13.23
C VAL A 197 10.95 -4.45 -12.13
N HIS A 198 10.21 -3.51 -11.57
CA HIS A 198 10.69 -2.70 -10.45
C HIS A 198 10.55 -3.46 -9.14
N VAL A 199 11.67 -3.74 -8.49
CA VAL A 199 11.72 -4.50 -7.25
C VAL A 199 11.80 -3.57 -6.05
N THR A 200 11.02 -3.89 -5.01
CA THR A 200 11.12 -3.28 -3.69
C THR A 200 11.50 -4.36 -2.67
N PRO A 201 11.79 -4.02 -1.40
CA PRO A 201 12.13 -5.02 -0.40
C PRO A 201 11.06 -6.11 -0.18
N VAL A 202 9.78 -5.85 -0.51
CA VAL A 202 8.66 -6.77 -0.22
C VAL A 202 7.66 -6.95 -1.37
N THR A 203 7.89 -6.28 -2.51
CA THR A 203 6.98 -6.35 -3.67
C THR A 203 7.76 -6.27 -4.98
N ALA A 204 7.05 -6.49 -6.09
CA ALA A 204 7.52 -6.13 -7.42
C ALA A 204 6.39 -5.40 -8.17
N GLN A 205 6.77 -4.60 -9.16
CA GLN A 205 5.86 -3.75 -9.91
C GLN A 205 6.21 -3.78 -11.39
N LEU A 206 5.19 -3.85 -12.23
CA LEU A 206 5.29 -3.50 -13.64
C LEU A 206 4.69 -2.10 -13.79
N LYS A 207 5.48 -1.10 -14.16
CA LYS A 207 4.99 0.26 -14.37
C LYS A 207 4.07 0.31 -15.57
N ALA A 208 3.12 1.22 -15.53
CA ALA A 208 2.13 1.38 -16.58
C ALA A 208 2.75 1.68 -17.95
N GLU A 209 3.80 2.50 -17.97
CA GLU A 209 4.56 2.83 -19.17
C GLU A 209 5.25 1.60 -19.75
N ASP A 210 5.88 0.76 -18.91
CA ASP A 210 6.54 -0.47 -19.35
C ASP A 210 5.53 -1.49 -19.89
N ILE A 211 4.35 -1.61 -19.28
CA ILE A 211 3.27 -2.48 -19.75
C ILE A 211 2.80 -2.04 -21.15
N LEU A 212 2.51 -0.75 -21.34
CA LEU A 212 2.08 -0.22 -22.62
C LEU A 212 3.16 -0.41 -23.69
N GLU A 213 4.42 -0.09 -23.38
CA GLU A 213 5.55 -0.24 -24.29
C GLU A 213 5.74 -1.71 -24.72
N MET A 214 5.70 -2.65 -23.79
CA MET A 214 5.81 -4.08 -24.11
C MET A 214 4.66 -4.57 -24.99
N ALA A 215 3.42 -4.15 -24.70
CA ALA A 215 2.25 -4.51 -25.50
C ALA A 215 2.34 -3.95 -26.93
N MET A 216 2.74 -2.69 -27.07
CA MET A 216 2.97 -2.03 -28.36
C MET A 216 4.07 -2.71 -29.16
N ALA A 217 5.23 -2.95 -28.55
CA ALA A 217 6.38 -3.57 -29.20
C ALA A 217 6.06 -4.96 -29.76
N ARG A 218 5.32 -5.77 -29.01
CA ARG A 218 4.91 -7.12 -29.43
C ARG A 218 3.93 -7.15 -30.60
N ASN A 219 3.21 -6.05 -30.81
CA ASN A 219 2.16 -5.96 -31.84
C ASN A 219 2.50 -4.94 -32.94
N GLY A 220 3.73 -4.44 -33.00
CA GLY A 220 4.15 -3.49 -34.03
C GLY A 220 3.43 -2.16 -34.02
N ILE A 221 2.93 -1.73 -32.87
CA ILE A 221 2.23 -0.47 -32.69
C ILE A 221 3.26 0.64 -32.44
N ASN A 222 3.28 1.67 -33.30
CA ASN A 222 4.27 2.75 -33.21
C ASN A 222 3.78 4.01 -32.47
N GLU A 223 2.46 4.19 -32.36
CA GLU A 223 1.86 5.33 -31.66
C GLU A 223 0.96 4.79 -30.56
N ALA A 224 1.05 5.38 -29.37
CA ALA A 224 0.30 4.92 -28.19
C ALA A 224 -1.23 5.13 -28.41
N PRO A 225 -2.02 4.03 -28.49
CA PRO A 225 -3.46 4.12 -28.75
C PRO A 225 -4.29 4.46 -27.51
N CYS A 226 -3.67 4.40 -26.32
CA CYS A 226 -4.31 4.68 -25.03
C CYS A 226 -3.28 5.23 -24.05
N VAL A 227 -3.73 5.71 -22.90
CA VAL A 227 -2.81 6.12 -21.83
C VAL A 227 -2.30 4.92 -21.04
N PRO A 228 -1.08 4.98 -20.45
CA PRO A 228 -0.48 3.86 -19.71
C PRO A 228 -1.38 3.29 -18.61
N TYR A 229 -2.16 4.13 -17.94
CA TYR A 229 -3.12 3.71 -16.91
C TYR A 229 -4.19 2.76 -17.47
N GLU A 230 -4.74 3.06 -18.67
CA GLU A 230 -5.75 2.21 -19.31
C GLU A 230 -5.15 0.84 -19.70
N ALA A 231 -3.92 0.82 -20.20
CA ALA A 231 -3.22 -0.42 -20.52
C ALA A 231 -3.02 -1.29 -19.25
N THR A 232 -2.64 -0.68 -18.13
CA THR A 232 -2.47 -1.40 -16.85
C THR A 232 -3.81 -1.95 -16.34
N ALA A 233 -4.87 -1.16 -16.42
CA ALA A 233 -6.21 -1.61 -16.04
C ALA A 233 -6.70 -2.76 -16.94
N ALA A 234 -6.47 -2.66 -18.24
CA ALA A 234 -6.81 -3.72 -19.19
C ALA A 234 -6.02 -5.00 -18.92
N LEU A 235 -4.71 -4.92 -18.63
CA LEU A 235 -3.91 -6.08 -18.22
C LEU A 235 -4.49 -6.76 -16.97
N ALA A 236 -4.89 -5.98 -15.96
CA ALA A 236 -5.52 -6.53 -14.76
C ALA A 236 -6.84 -7.23 -15.06
N MET A 237 -7.64 -6.72 -15.99
CA MET A 237 -8.89 -7.33 -16.43
C MET A 237 -8.65 -8.62 -17.23
N LEU A 238 -7.63 -8.67 -18.08
CA LEU A 238 -7.23 -9.88 -18.81
C LEU A 238 -6.79 -10.98 -17.84
N LEU A 239 -5.95 -10.66 -16.89
CA LEU A 239 -5.50 -11.61 -15.85
C LEU A 239 -6.69 -12.17 -15.04
N LEU A 240 -7.67 -11.33 -14.71
CA LEU A 240 -8.88 -11.77 -14.02
C LEU A 240 -9.76 -12.66 -14.92
N ARG A 241 -10.01 -12.23 -16.15
CA ARG A 241 -10.91 -12.91 -17.08
C ARG A 241 -10.39 -14.30 -17.46
N ASP A 242 -9.11 -14.42 -17.79
CA ASP A 242 -8.56 -15.61 -18.44
C ASP A 242 -7.87 -16.56 -17.47
N TYR A 243 -7.37 -16.04 -16.35
CA TYR A 243 -6.59 -16.81 -15.37
C TYR A 243 -7.19 -16.78 -13.96
N GLY A 244 -8.27 -16.03 -13.72
CA GLY A 244 -8.85 -15.84 -12.38
C GLY A 244 -7.92 -15.12 -11.41
N ILE A 245 -6.90 -14.44 -11.93
CA ILE A 245 -5.91 -13.72 -11.12
C ILE A 245 -6.40 -12.30 -10.86
N LEU A 246 -6.88 -12.05 -9.64
CA LEU A 246 -7.22 -10.71 -9.18
C LEU A 246 -5.96 -9.98 -8.73
N THR A 247 -5.57 -8.95 -9.43
CA THR A 247 -4.42 -8.12 -9.14
C THR A 247 -4.83 -6.74 -8.61
N VAL A 248 -3.87 -6.03 -8.04
CA VAL A 248 -4.01 -4.61 -7.77
C VAL A 248 -3.28 -3.85 -8.88
N HIS A 249 -4.05 -3.22 -9.77
CA HIS A 249 -3.50 -2.18 -10.60
C HIS A 249 -3.54 -0.88 -9.81
N PHE A 250 -2.38 -0.33 -9.52
CA PHE A 250 -2.29 0.90 -8.75
C PHE A 250 -2.51 2.08 -9.68
N ALA A 251 -3.57 2.85 -9.42
CA ALA A 251 -3.97 3.98 -10.27
C ALA A 251 -3.03 5.20 -10.21
N GLY A 252 -1.93 5.08 -9.43
CA GLY A 252 -1.06 6.22 -9.16
C GLY A 252 -1.75 7.23 -8.24
N ILE A 253 -1.40 7.19 -6.96
CA ILE A 253 -1.76 8.28 -6.06
C ILE A 253 -0.58 9.24 -6.12
N PRO A 254 -0.74 10.45 -6.71
CA PRO A 254 0.37 11.37 -6.80
C PRO A 254 1.09 11.58 -5.47
N PRO A 255 2.44 11.62 -5.47
CA PRO A 255 3.36 11.61 -6.61
C PRO A 255 3.69 10.21 -7.20
N GLY A 256 3.02 9.13 -6.76
CA GLY A 256 3.27 7.79 -7.30
C GLY A 256 2.72 7.60 -8.72
N THR A 257 3.31 6.67 -9.47
CA THR A 257 2.87 6.30 -10.83
C THR A 257 1.96 5.07 -10.81
N SER A 258 1.21 4.86 -11.89
CA SER A 258 0.41 3.65 -12.06
C SER A 258 1.28 2.42 -12.27
N ALA A 259 0.88 1.29 -11.71
CA ALA A 259 1.60 0.03 -11.84
C ALA A 259 0.69 -1.18 -11.59
N LEU A 260 1.02 -2.31 -12.18
CA LEU A 260 0.53 -3.61 -11.73
C LEU A 260 1.41 -4.09 -10.57
N MET A 261 0.78 -4.30 -9.40
CA MET A 261 1.49 -4.64 -8.17
C MET A 261 1.48 -6.14 -7.91
N LEU A 262 2.66 -6.74 -7.77
CA LEU A 262 2.86 -8.10 -7.25
C LEU A 262 3.20 -7.99 -5.77
N LYS A 263 2.24 -8.30 -4.89
CA LYS A 263 2.41 -8.05 -3.46
C LYS A 263 1.65 -9.03 -2.59
N PHE A 264 2.32 -9.53 -1.56
CA PHE A 264 1.72 -10.31 -0.48
C PHE A 264 0.84 -11.48 -0.98
N ILE A 265 1.40 -12.22 -1.96
CA ILE A 265 0.75 -13.40 -2.56
C ILE A 265 0.76 -14.53 -1.53
N SER A 266 -0.40 -15.12 -1.24
CA SER A 266 -0.46 -16.24 -0.31
C SER A 266 -0.03 -17.55 -0.97
N PRO A 267 0.51 -18.52 -0.19
CA PRO A 267 0.80 -19.86 -0.71
C PRO A 267 -0.40 -20.49 -1.43
N GLN A 268 -1.61 -20.35 -0.86
CA GLN A 268 -2.83 -20.90 -1.44
C GLN A 268 -3.17 -20.29 -2.80
N VAL A 269 -2.96 -18.98 -2.97
CA VAL A 269 -3.15 -18.32 -4.28
C VAL A 269 -2.10 -18.79 -5.27
N LEU A 270 -0.85 -18.91 -4.84
CA LEU A 270 0.24 -19.40 -5.70
C LEU A 270 -0.02 -20.82 -6.18
N ASP A 271 -0.45 -21.71 -5.28
CA ASP A 271 -0.82 -23.08 -5.62
C ASP A 271 -2.02 -23.14 -6.58
N ALA A 272 -3.04 -22.32 -6.35
CA ALA A 272 -4.25 -22.27 -7.18
C ALA A 272 -3.96 -21.81 -8.62
N VAL A 273 -2.96 -20.96 -8.81
CA VAL A 273 -2.51 -20.49 -10.14
C VAL A 273 -1.60 -21.52 -10.82
N GLY A 274 -1.08 -22.50 -10.10
CA GLY A 274 -0.13 -23.50 -10.62
C GLY A 274 1.33 -23.11 -10.47
N GLY A 275 1.65 -22.27 -9.49
CA GLY A 275 3.00 -21.85 -9.14
C GLY A 275 3.47 -20.57 -9.81
N ALA A 276 4.69 -20.16 -9.46
CA ALA A 276 5.26 -18.88 -9.88
C ALA A 276 5.48 -18.79 -11.40
N ASP A 277 5.90 -19.88 -12.03
CA ASP A 277 6.10 -19.92 -13.49
C ASP A 277 4.77 -19.81 -14.24
N ALA A 278 3.69 -20.41 -13.73
CA ALA A 278 2.37 -20.26 -14.32
C ALA A 278 1.86 -18.83 -14.19
N PHE A 279 2.11 -18.21 -13.04
CA PHE A 279 1.78 -16.79 -12.80
C PHE A 279 2.52 -15.87 -13.78
N ALA A 280 3.84 -16.08 -13.96
CA ALA A 280 4.66 -15.32 -14.90
C ALA A 280 4.22 -15.53 -16.36
N ARG A 281 3.86 -16.77 -16.76
CA ARG A 281 3.30 -17.05 -18.09
C ARG A 281 1.96 -16.35 -18.31
N ALA A 282 1.09 -16.31 -17.29
CA ALA A 282 -0.18 -15.60 -17.38
C ALA A 282 0.01 -14.10 -17.65
N ILE A 283 0.93 -13.46 -16.94
CA ILE A 283 1.28 -12.03 -17.17
C ILE A 283 1.82 -11.85 -18.59
N ASP A 284 2.77 -12.68 -19.01
CA ASP A 284 3.42 -12.58 -20.32
C ASP A 284 2.42 -12.74 -21.47
N ALA A 285 1.55 -13.75 -21.40
CA ALA A 285 0.49 -13.98 -22.38
C ALA A 285 -0.51 -12.82 -22.42
N SER A 286 -0.94 -12.33 -21.26
CA SER A 286 -1.86 -11.19 -21.17
C SER A 286 -1.25 -9.90 -21.72
N ILE A 287 0.06 -9.67 -21.62
CA ILE A 287 0.74 -8.53 -22.27
C ILE A 287 0.72 -8.69 -23.80
N GLY A 288 0.84 -9.93 -24.30
CA GLY A 288 0.72 -10.21 -25.75
C GLY A 288 -0.68 -9.86 -26.28
N GLU A 289 -1.72 -10.37 -25.61
CA GLU A 289 -3.12 -10.09 -25.97
C GLU A 289 -3.50 -8.61 -25.79
N LEU A 290 -2.94 -7.95 -24.78
CA LEU A 290 -3.16 -6.56 -24.52
C LEU A 290 -2.88 -5.68 -25.76
N GLY A 291 -1.84 -5.99 -26.53
CA GLY A 291 -1.50 -5.24 -27.74
C GLY A 291 -2.59 -5.30 -28.79
N GLU A 292 -3.26 -6.46 -28.97
CA GLU A 292 -4.40 -6.59 -29.88
C GLU A 292 -5.60 -5.77 -29.39
N ILE A 293 -5.85 -5.77 -28.08
CA ILE A 293 -6.97 -5.05 -27.45
C ILE A 293 -6.80 -3.54 -27.52
N ILE A 294 -5.61 -3.03 -27.23
CA ILE A 294 -5.38 -1.57 -27.26
C ILE A 294 -5.38 -1.01 -28.69
N ALA A 295 -5.15 -1.81 -29.70
CA ALA A 295 -5.24 -1.42 -31.10
C ALA A 295 -6.68 -1.11 -31.55
N ASP A 296 -7.69 -1.65 -30.84
CA ASP A 296 -9.12 -1.37 -31.08
C ASP A 296 -9.73 -0.63 -29.89
N PRO A 297 -9.98 0.70 -30.00
CA PRO A 297 -10.60 1.48 -28.90
C PRO A 297 -11.94 0.91 -28.40
N ALA A 298 -12.71 0.24 -29.29
CA ALA A 298 -13.97 -0.36 -28.90
C ALA A 298 -13.76 -1.65 -28.08
N ALA A 299 -12.74 -2.44 -28.43
CA ALA A 299 -12.35 -3.61 -27.64
C ALA A 299 -11.84 -3.20 -26.25
N LEU A 300 -10.97 -2.19 -26.19
CA LEU A 300 -10.48 -1.65 -24.92
C LEU A 300 -11.62 -1.13 -24.05
N ALA A 301 -12.54 -0.35 -24.63
CA ALA A 301 -13.69 0.16 -23.89
C ALA A 301 -14.61 -0.96 -23.39
N ARG A 302 -14.84 -2.01 -24.18
CA ARG A 302 -15.61 -3.20 -23.75
C ARG A 302 -14.93 -3.90 -22.58
N LEU A 303 -13.62 -4.10 -22.64
CA LEU A 303 -12.86 -4.75 -21.56
C LEU A 303 -12.90 -3.95 -20.27
N LEU A 304 -12.65 -2.64 -20.34
CA LEU A 304 -12.56 -1.77 -19.15
C LEU A 304 -13.92 -1.47 -18.50
N LYS A 305 -14.99 -1.35 -19.30
CA LYS A 305 -16.33 -1.06 -18.77
C LYS A 305 -17.09 -2.30 -18.32
N GLY A 306 -16.51 -3.49 -18.51
CA GLY A 306 -17.23 -4.75 -18.50
C GLY A 306 -18.16 -4.72 -19.75
N ALA A 307 -17.76 -5.41 -20.82
CA ALA A 307 -18.77 -5.74 -21.84
C ALA A 307 -20.00 -6.23 -21.10
N GLU A 308 -21.20 -6.06 -21.66
CA GLU A 308 -22.36 -6.86 -21.27
C GLU A 308 -21.89 -8.32 -21.19
N ALA A 309 -21.29 -8.63 -20.07
CA ALA A 309 -20.92 -9.99 -19.74
C ALA A 309 -22.25 -10.69 -19.79
N SER A 310 -22.45 -11.52 -20.79
CA SER A 310 -23.45 -12.55 -20.72
C SER A 310 -23.12 -13.30 -19.44
N VAL A 311 -23.73 -12.87 -18.33
CA VAL A 311 -23.73 -13.64 -17.08
C VAL A 311 -24.13 -15.02 -17.56
N PRO A 312 -23.31 -16.07 -17.34
CA PRO A 312 -23.75 -17.41 -17.65
C PRO A 312 -25.08 -17.54 -16.91
N ARG A 313 -26.21 -17.65 -17.65
CA ARG A 313 -27.47 -17.94 -17.02
C ARG A 313 -27.24 -19.29 -16.37
N VAL A 314 -27.07 -19.29 -15.05
CA VAL A 314 -27.19 -20.52 -14.26
C VAL A 314 -28.54 -21.05 -14.66
N ALA A 315 -28.54 -22.16 -15.39
CA ALA A 315 -29.77 -22.84 -15.75
C ALA A 315 -30.47 -23.11 -14.42
N ALA A 316 -31.65 -22.51 -14.24
CA ALA A 316 -32.53 -22.83 -13.13
C ALA A 316 -33.00 -24.29 -13.42
N GLU A 317 -32.47 -25.26 -12.68
CA GLU A 317 -33.08 -26.54 -12.46
C GLU A 317 -34.02 -26.48 -11.28
#